data_303752a222646b1750bc85c1dbc3e6e9
#
_entry.id   303752a222646b1750bc85c1dbc3e6e9
#
_cell.length_a   1.000
_cell.length_b   1.000
_cell.length_c   1.000
_cell.angle_alpha   90.00
_cell.angle_beta   90.00
_cell.angle_gamma   90.00
#
_symmetry.space_group_name_H-M   'P 1'
#
loop_
_entity.id
_entity.type
_entity.pdbx_description
1 polymer ?
#
loop_
_entity_poly.entity_id
_entity_poly.type
_entity_poly.pdbx_seq_one_letter_code
_entity_poly.pdbx_strand_id
1 'polypeptide(L)'
;MKDREYIQEDEIDLRELFKTIWEKKLFVILFTSIVTLIAIIYVLVKNPIPVYQGKVFLEIGKIQSQTFGQSLFDNPTDLAQILSIEYKVEASIPKATISLLEITSKNENKEKIQNNIKDAVAFIINKHIEKAKVYENAIMTKQIGNIVIDDTPINKPKKLLIVVVSFVSGFILSIFLVFFMQFVNSIRKEETK
;
A
#
# COMPACT_ATOMS: atom_id res chain seq x y z
N MET A 1 37.54 43.22 39.28
CA MET A 1 37.58 42.64 37.94
C MET A 1 37.21 41.19 38.09
N LYS A 2 36.05 40.81 37.58
CA LYS A 2 35.53 39.43 37.67
C LYS A 2 35.96 38.73 36.40
N ASP A 3 36.85 37.77 36.50
CA ASP A 3 37.22 36.91 35.37
C ASP A 3 35.98 36.18 34.87
N ARG A 4 35.64 36.43 33.60
CA ARG A 4 34.66 35.62 32.92
C ARG A 4 35.33 34.32 32.51
N GLU A 5 35.03 33.28 33.25
CA GLU A 5 35.29 31.91 32.84
C GLU A 5 34.56 31.69 31.49
N TYR A 6 35.33 31.65 30.42
CA TYR A 6 34.82 31.18 29.11
C TYR A 6 34.59 29.69 29.27
N ILE A 7 33.32 29.31 29.39
CA ILE A 7 32.90 27.94 29.19
C ILE A 7 33.28 27.63 27.71
N GLN A 8 34.33 26.85 27.54
CA GLN A 8 34.60 26.22 26.26
C GLN A 8 33.39 25.33 25.98
N GLU A 9 32.46 25.81 25.16
CA GLU A 9 31.46 24.93 24.55
C GLU A 9 32.28 23.88 23.79
N ASP A 10 32.10 22.61 24.13
CA ASP A 10 32.64 21.47 23.40
C ASP A 10 32.07 21.53 21.97
N GLU A 11 32.70 22.31 21.12
CA GLU A 11 32.38 22.32 19.69
C GLU A 11 32.68 20.92 19.16
N ILE A 12 31.64 20.24 18.72
CA ILE A 12 31.75 18.91 18.08
C ILE A 12 32.64 19.10 16.84
N ASP A 13 33.90 18.70 16.91
CA ASP A 13 34.84 18.81 15.80
C ASP A 13 34.44 17.77 14.71
N LEU A 14 33.80 18.26 13.67
CA LEU A 14 33.41 17.46 12.50
C LEU A 14 34.62 16.73 11.89
N ARG A 15 35.82 17.23 12.04
CA ARG A 15 37.05 16.58 11.58
C ARG A 15 37.32 15.28 12.34
N GLU A 16 37.14 15.29 13.65
CA GLU A 16 37.30 14.09 14.47
C GLU A 16 36.27 13.03 14.15
N LEU A 17 35.03 13.45 13.90
CA LEU A 17 33.98 12.54 13.46
C LEU A 17 34.33 11.86 12.12
N PHE A 18 34.78 12.65 11.13
CA PHE A 18 35.21 12.11 9.85
C PHE A 18 36.41 11.18 9.97
N LYS A 19 37.41 11.56 10.80
CA LYS A 19 38.59 10.73 11.05
C LYS A 19 38.20 9.38 11.65
N THR A 20 37.29 9.36 12.62
CA THR A 20 36.79 8.13 13.26
C THR A 20 36.12 7.20 12.28
N ILE A 21 35.26 7.75 11.40
CA ILE A 21 34.60 6.96 10.35
C ILE A 21 35.64 6.40 9.37
N TRP A 22 36.64 7.20 8.99
CA TRP A 22 37.69 6.78 8.06
C TRP A 22 38.58 5.67 8.64
N GLU A 23 38.93 5.76 9.90
CA GLU A 23 39.71 4.73 10.62
C GLU A 23 38.91 3.41 10.70
N LYS A 24 37.61 3.48 10.84
CA LYS A 24 36.70 2.31 10.91
C LYS A 24 36.00 1.97 9.61
N LYS A 25 36.45 2.50 8.47
CA LYS A 25 35.82 2.31 7.15
C LYS A 25 35.54 0.85 6.79
N LEU A 26 36.46 -0.06 7.11
CA LEU A 26 36.28 -1.50 6.87
C LEU A 26 35.09 -2.05 7.65
N PHE A 27 34.89 -1.64 8.88
CA PHE A 27 33.73 -2.04 9.68
C PHE A 27 32.42 -1.51 9.05
N VAL A 28 32.41 -0.23 8.65
CA VAL A 28 31.23 0.38 7.99
C VAL A 28 30.87 -0.36 6.72
N ILE A 29 31.85 -0.62 5.84
CA ILE A 29 31.63 -1.33 4.58
C ILE A 29 31.13 -2.75 4.85
N LEU A 30 31.80 -3.49 5.74
CA LEU A 30 31.46 -4.89 6.01
C LEU A 30 30.07 -5.02 6.64
N PHE A 31 29.76 -4.18 7.63
CA PHE A 31 28.43 -4.20 8.28
C PHE A 31 27.31 -3.87 7.28
N THR A 32 27.48 -2.78 6.52
CA THR A 32 26.51 -2.38 5.48
C THR A 32 26.32 -3.49 4.44
N SER A 33 27.42 -4.12 4.01
CA SER A 33 27.37 -5.24 3.05
C SER A 33 26.60 -6.44 3.61
N ILE A 34 26.82 -6.80 4.88
CA ILE A 34 26.10 -7.90 5.52
C ILE A 34 24.61 -7.60 5.58
N VAL A 35 24.21 -6.42 6.04
CA VAL A 35 22.79 -6.01 6.12
C VAL A 35 22.13 -6.05 4.73
N THR A 36 22.83 -5.53 3.73
CA THR A 36 22.34 -5.52 2.35
C THR A 36 22.21 -6.95 1.80
N LEU A 37 23.17 -7.81 2.06
CA LEU A 37 23.16 -9.20 1.61
C LEU A 37 21.99 -9.98 2.25
N ILE A 38 21.73 -9.77 3.54
CA ILE A 38 20.56 -10.36 4.23
C ILE A 38 19.26 -9.88 3.55
N ALA A 39 19.16 -8.60 3.21
CA ALA A 39 18.00 -8.06 2.52
C ALA A 39 17.81 -8.66 1.13
N ILE A 40 18.89 -8.87 0.38
CA ILE A 40 18.87 -9.53 -0.94
C ILE A 40 18.37 -10.98 -0.79
N ILE A 41 18.92 -11.73 0.15
CA ILE A 41 18.49 -13.11 0.42
C ILE A 41 17.02 -13.15 0.79
N TYR A 42 16.58 -12.27 1.69
CA TYR A 42 15.17 -12.15 2.09
C TYR A 42 14.25 -11.92 0.88
N VAL A 43 14.64 -10.98 0.00
CA VAL A 43 13.85 -10.63 -1.21
C VAL A 43 13.82 -11.78 -2.24
N LEU A 44 14.88 -12.58 -2.31
CA LEU A 44 14.94 -13.74 -3.22
C LEU A 44 14.11 -14.93 -2.70
N VAL A 45 14.11 -15.14 -1.38
CA VAL A 45 13.37 -16.26 -0.76
C VAL A 45 11.87 -15.94 -0.66
N LYS A 46 11.50 -14.67 -0.43
CA LYS A 46 10.10 -14.28 -0.27
C LYS A 46 9.41 -14.13 -1.61
N ASN A 47 8.75 -15.18 -2.07
CA ASN A 47 7.86 -15.17 -3.23
C ASN A 47 6.40 -15.24 -2.73
N PRO A 48 5.72 -14.12 -2.53
CA PRO A 48 4.31 -14.13 -2.16
C PRO A 48 3.47 -14.72 -3.30
N ILE A 49 2.42 -15.45 -2.95
CA ILE A 49 1.45 -15.94 -3.94
C ILE A 49 0.89 -14.72 -4.69
N PRO A 50 0.96 -14.72 -6.04
CA PRO A 50 0.52 -13.56 -6.81
C PRO A 50 -0.98 -13.36 -6.68
N VAL A 51 -1.43 -12.16 -6.29
CA VAL A 51 -2.84 -11.77 -6.22
C VAL A 51 -3.10 -10.76 -7.33
N TYR A 52 -4.06 -11.08 -8.19
CA TYR A 52 -4.52 -10.20 -9.27
C TYR A 52 -5.77 -9.46 -8.85
N GLN A 53 -6.05 -8.35 -9.53
CA GLN A 53 -7.25 -7.56 -9.33
C GLN A 53 -7.97 -7.40 -10.66
N GLY A 54 -9.28 -7.56 -10.62
CA GLY A 54 -10.15 -7.22 -11.74
C GLY A 54 -11.21 -6.22 -11.30
N LYS A 55 -11.70 -5.43 -12.26
CA LYS A 55 -12.71 -4.41 -12.01
C LYS A 55 -13.66 -4.21 -13.19
N VAL A 56 -14.84 -3.72 -12.87
CA VAL A 56 -15.86 -3.30 -13.84
C VAL A 56 -16.68 -2.17 -13.25
N PHE A 57 -17.26 -1.35 -14.09
CA PHE A 57 -18.19 -0.30 -13.69
C PHE A 57 -19.61 -0.63 -14.10
N LEU A 58 -20.57 -0.33 -13.23
CA LEU A 58 -21.99 -0.36 -13.51
C LEU A 58 -22.57 1.04 -13.35
N GLU A 59 -23.44 1.43 -14.28
CA GLU A 59 -24.34 2.56 -14.12
C GLU A 59 -25.67 2.04 -13.57
N ILE A 60 -25.99 2.45 -12.35
CA ILE A 60 -27.24 2.07 -11.69
C ILE A 60 -28.41 2.75 -12.38
N GLY A 61 -29.39 1.97 -12.78
CA GLY A 61 -30.59 2.45 -13.45
C GLY A 61 -31.44 3.36 -12.55
N LYS A 62 -32.34 4.07 -13.19
CA LYS A 62 -33.22 5.08 -12.57
C LYS A 62 -34.68 4.82 -12.89
N ILE A 63 -35.53 5.15 -11.94
CA ILE A 63 -36.96 5.19 -12.07
C ILE A 63 -37.35 6.65 -12.28
N GLN A 64 -38.19 6.93 -13.25
CA GLN A 64 -38.75 8.25 -13.45
C GLN A 64 -40.24 8.22 -13.03
N SER A 65 -40.53 8.91 -11.95
CA SER A 65 -41.91 9.08 -11.48
C SER A 65 -42.40 10.50 -11.74
N GLN A 66 -43.64 10.65 -12.16
CA GLN A 66 -44.26 11.96 -12.34
C GLN A 66 -44.43 12.72 -11.02
N THR A 67 -44.54 12.00 -9.90
CA THR A 67 -44.79 12.56 -8.58
C THR A 67 -43.52 12.83 -7.77
N PHE A 68 -42.53 11.94 -7.91
CA PHE A 68 -41.32 11.97 -7.04
C PHE A 68 -40.00 12.28 -7.80
N GLY A 69 -40.09 12.58 -9.11
CA GLY A 69 -38.91 12.83 -9.93
C GLY A 69 -38.10 11.57 -10.26
N GLN A 70 -36.77 11.74 -10.40
CA GLN A 70 -35.86 10.61 -10.69
C GLN A 70 -35.27 10.05 -9.41
N SER A 71 -35.32 8.73 -9.26
CA SER A 71 -34.61 8.01 -8.18
C SER A 71 -33.85 6.80 -8.75
N LEU A 72 -32.75 6.42 -8.09
CA LEU A 72 -32.03 5.20 -8.46
C LEU A 72 -32.87 3.96 -8.09
N PHE A 73 -32.69 2.84 -8.81
CA PHE A 73 -33.34 1.58 -8.47
C PHE A 73 -32.99 1.10 -7.05
N ASP A 74 -31.75 1.22 -6.68
CA ASP A 74 -31.24 0.90 -5.34
C ASP A 74 -30.18 1.95 -4.92
N ASN A 75 -29.97 2.06 -3.61
CA ASN A 75 -28.87 2.83 -3.08
C ASN A 75 -27.56 2.11 -3.38
N PRO A 76 -26.59 2.72 -4.08
CA PRO A 76 -25.32 2.09 -4.40
C PRO A 76 -24.53 1.61 -3.17
N THR A 77 -24.68 2.28 -2.01
CA THR A 77 -24.02 1.87 -0.76
C THR A 77 -24.57 0.54 -0.25
N ASP A 78 -25.90 0.37 -0.29
CA ASP A 78 -26.55 -0.88 0.13
C ASP A 78 -26.17 -2.03 -0.80
N LEU A 79 -26.14 -1.75 -2.12
CA LEU A 79 -25.66 -2.72 -3.11
C LEU A 79 -24.21 -3.14 -2.84
N ALA A 80 -23.34 -2.18 -2.52
CA ALA A 80 -21.95 -2.47 -2.22
C ALA A 80 -21.81 -3.41 -1.02
N GLN A 81 -22.60 -3.24 0.03
CA GLN A 81 -22.62 -4.13 1.18
C GLN A 81 -23.11 -5.53 0.83
N ILE A 82 -24.22 -5.64 0.11
CA ILE A 82 -24.77 -6.94 -0.33
C ILE A 82 -23.74 -7.70 -1.16
N LEU A 83 -23.10 -7.03 -2.11
CA LEU A 83 -22.11 -7.65 -2.99
C LEU A 83 -20.88 -8.14 -2.22
N SER A 84 -20.42 -7.40 -1.20
CA SER A 84 -19.27 -7.80 -0.39
C SER A 84 -19.54 -9.06 0.44
N ILE A 85 -20.77 -9.24 0.89
CA ILE A 85 -21.19 -10.38 1.69
C ILE A 85 -21.40 -11.63 0.84
N GLU A 86 -22.14 -11.48 -0.28
CA GLU A 86 -22.63 -12.61 -1.08
C GLU A 86 -21.63 -13.09 -2.15
N TYR A 87 -20.92 -12.16 -2.79
CA TYR A 87 -20.15 -12.44 -4.01
C TYR A 87 -18.63 -12.32 -3.87
N LYS A 88 -18.13 -12.05 -2.66
CA LYS A 88 -16.68 -11.90 -2.38
C LYS A 88 -16.02 -10.85 -3.30
N VAL A 89 -16.74 -9.77 -3.57
CA VAL A 89 -16.27 -8.62 -4.33
C VAL A 89 -16.28 -7.38 -3.44
N GLU A 90 -15.38 -6.46 -3.68
CA GLU A 90 -15.43 -5.12 -3.10
C GLU A 90 -16.21 -4.23 -4.09
N ALA A 91 -17.18 -3.49 -3.59
CA ALA A 91 -17.89 -2.52 -4.41
C ALA A 91 -17.81 -1.14 -3.77
N SER A 92 -17.60 -0.13 -4.60
CA SER A 92 -17.45 1.25 -4.15
C SER A 92 -18.05 2.24 -5.15
N ILE A 93 -18.38 3.41 -4.64
CA ILE A 93 -18.91 4.51 -5.46
C ILE A 93 -17.72 5.40 -5.83
N PRO A 94 -17.40 5.58 -7.13
CA PRO A 94 -16.35 6.48 -7.56
C PRO A 94 -16.62 7.92 -7.11
N LYS A 95 -15.55 8.65 -6.77
CA LYS A 95 -15.65 10.05 -6.31
C LYS A 95 -16.43 10.91 -7.31
N ALA A 96 -17.24 11.81 -6.79
CA ALA A 96 -18.08 12.74 -7.55
C ALA A 96 -19.13 12.07 -8.45
N THR A 97 -19.54 10.84 -8.17
CA THR A 97 -20.64 10.15 -8.84
C THR A 97 -21.67 9.65 -7.83
N ILE A 98 -22.92 9.49 -8.28
CA ILE A 98 -24.02 8.99 -7.44
C ILE A 98 -24.65 7.71 -8.00
N SER A 99 -24.48 7.46 -9.30
CA SER A 99 -25.10 6.35 -10.02
C SER A 99 -24.11 5.32 -10.55
N LEU A 100 -22.80 5.54 -10.35
CA LEU A 100 -21.78 4.58 -10.73
C LEU A 100 -21.41 3.69 -9.56
N LEU A 101 -21.23 2.41 -9.84
CA LEU A 101 -20.71 1.42 -8.89
C LEU A 101 -19.48 0.76 -9.53
N GLU A 102 -18.34 0.84 -8.88
CA GLU A 102 -17.14 0.09 -9.23
C GLU A 102 -17.15 -1.23 -8.46
N ILE A 103 -17.09 -2.34 -9.15
CA ILE A 103 -17.03 -3.69 -8.58
C ILE A 103 -15.63 -4.22 -8.83
N THR A 104 -14.96 -4.62 -7.76
CA THR A 104 -13.57 -5.12 -7.77
C THR A 104 -13.51 -6.49 -7.12
N SER A 105 -12.78 -7.42 -7.73
CA SER A 105 -12.46 -8.72 -7.15
C SER A 105 -10.95 -8.95 -7.13
N LYS A 106 -10.45 -9.61 -6.09
CA LYS A 106 -9.04 -9.94 -5.90
C LYS A 106 -8.91 -11.44 -5.67
N ASN A 107 -8.08 -12.10 -6.45
CA ASN A 107 -7.80 -13.54 -6.28
C ASN A 107 -6.47 -13.91 -6.92
N GLU A 108 -5.95 -15.08 -6.59
CA GLU A 108 -4.79 -15.69 -7.25
C GLU A 108 -5.13 -16.16 -8.67
N ASN A 109 -6.36 -16.61 -8.88
CA ASN A 109 -6.86 -17.11 -10.15
C ASN A 109 -7.70 -16.04 -10.86
N LYS A 110 -7.26 -15.62 -12.05
CA LYS A 110 -7.94 -14.62 -12.89
C LYS A 110 -9.35 -15.08 -13.31
N GLU A 111 -9.54 -16.37 -13.51
CA GLU A 111 -10.87 -16.91 -13.86
C GLU A 111 -11.87 -16.75 -12.70
N LYS A 112 -11.44 -16.99 -11.45
CA LYS A 112 -12.28 -16.73 -10.27
C LYS A 112 -12.66 -15.26 -10.14
N ILE A 113 -11.73 -14.36 -10.44
CA ILE A 113 -12.00 -12.91 -10.46
C ILE A 113 -13.12 -12.61 -11.46
N GLN A 114 -12.99 -13.15 -12.69
CA GLN A 114 -13.96 -12.91 -13.75
C GLN A 114 -15.34 -13.46 -13.38
N ASN A 115 -15.41 -14.65 -12.80
CA ASN A 115 -16.66 -15.28 -12.40
C ASN A 115 -17.31 -14.51 -11.24
N ASN A 116 -16.57 -14.18 -10.17
CA ASN A 116 -17.11 -13.40 -9.05
C ASN A 116 -17.71 -12.06 -9.53
N ILE A 117 -17.02 -11.36 -10.43
CA ILE A 117 -17.52 -10.09 -10.98
C ILE A 117 -18.74 -10.31 -11.85
N LYS A 118 -18.74 -11.33 -12.73
CA LYS A 118 -19.90 -11.65 -13.60
C LYS A 118 -21.14 -11.97 -12.76
N ASP A 119 -20.99 -12.78 -11.72
CA ASP A 119 -22.09 -13.19 -10.87
C ASP A 119 -22.65 -11.98 -10.08
N ALA A 120 -21.78 -11.12 -9.57
CA ALA A 120 -22.19 -9.87 -8.93
C ALA A 120 -22.93 -8.91 -9.86
N VAL A 121 -22.44 -8.75 -11.09
CA VAL A 121 -23.07 -7.93 -12.13
C VAL A 121 -24.43 -8.51 -12.53
N ALA A 122 -24.48 -9.82 -12.76
CA ALA A 122 -25.72 -10.51 -13.14
C ALA A 122 -26.79 -10.38 -12.05
N PHE A 123 -26.38 -10.51 -10.77
CA PHE A 123 -27.29 -10.31 -9.64
C PHE A 123 -27.95 -8.92 -9.67
N ILE A 124 -27.14 -7.85 -9.81
CA ILE A 124 -27.68 -6.49 -9.82
C ILE A 124 -28.62 -6.29 -11.04
N ILE A 125 -28.16 -6.70 -12.22
CA ILE A 125 -28.95 -6.53 -13.45
C ILE A 125 -30.28 -7.27 -13.33
N ASN A 126 -30.28 -8.53 -12.88
CA ASN A 126 -31.50 -9.32 -12.73
C ASN A 126 -32.45 -8.72 -11.69
N LYS A 127 -31.90 -8.28 -10.52
CA LYS A 127 -32.68 -7.60 -9.50
C LYS A 127 -33.35 -6.33 -10.03
N HIS A 128 -32.65 -5.56 -10.86
CA HIS A 128 -33.19 -4.32 -11.42
C HIS A 128 -34.18 -4.61 -12.57
N ILE A 129 -33.97 -5.68 -13.34
CA ILE A 129 -34.97 -6.14 -14.33
C ILE A 129 -36.30 -6.47 -13.64
N GLU A 130 -36.26 -7.22 -12.54
CA GLU A 130 -37.48 -7.56 -11.79
C GLU A 130 -38.16 -6.32 -11.23
N LYS A 131 -37.37 -5.38 -10.65
CA LYS A 131 -37.94 -4.10 -10.19
C LYS A 131 -38.56 -3.26 -11.31
N ALA A 132 -37.91 -3.23 -12.48
CA ALA A 132 -38.38 -2.43 -13.61
C ALA A 132 -39.80 -2.84 -14.12
N LYS A 133 -40.20 -4.10 -13.92
CA LYS A 133 -41.52 -4.59 -14.31
C LYS A 133 -42.69 -3.83 -13.67
N VAL A 134 -42.43 -3.18 -12.54
CA VAL A 134 -43.46 -2.45 -11.75
C VAL A 134 -43.56 -0.99 -12.16
N TYR A 135 -42.62 -0.49 -12.96
CA TYR A 135 -42.53 0.94 -13.31
C TYR A 135 -42.69 1.16 -14.80
N GLU A 136 -43.53 2.13 -15.19
CA GLU A 136 -43.77 2.45 -16.59
C GLU A 136 -42.57 3.10 -17.30
N ASN A 137 -41.77 3.89 -16.54
CA ASN A 137 -40.60 4.62 -17.05
C ASN A 137 -39.36 4.27 -16.23
N ALA A 138 -38.56 3.35 -16.75
CA ALA A 138 -37.33 2.90 -16.12
C ALA A 138 -36.13 2.99 -17.09
N ILE A 139 -35.04 3.57 -16.63
CA ILE A 139 -33.74 3.49 -17.32
C ILE A 139 -32.98 2.35 -16.69
N MET A 140 -32.65 1.34 -17.47
CA MET A 140 -32.05 0.10 -16.97
C MET A 140 -30.62 0.27 -16.53
N THR A 141 -30.24 -0.50 -15.51
CA THR A 141 -28.84 -0.66 -15.10
C THR A 141 -28.05 -1.32 -16.22
N LYS A 142 -26.86 -0.80 -16.48
CA LYS A 142 -26.00 -1.34 -17.54
C LYS A 142 -24.53 -1.41 -17.05
N GLN A 143 -23.83 -2.41 -17.56
CA GLN A 143 -22.38 -2.50 -17.42
C GLN A 143 -21.72 -1.47 -18.35
N ILE A 144 -20.70 -0.79 -17.84
CA ILE A 144 -19.87 0.15 -18.59
C ILE A 144 -18.54 -0.52 -18.89
N GLY A 145 -18.29 -0.76 -20.18
CA GLY A 145 -17.07 -1.41 -20.65
C GLY A 145 -17.01 -2.90 -20.31
N ASN A 146 -15.83 -3.47 -20.45
CA ASN A 146 -15.55 -4.87 -20.14
C ASN A 146 -14.93 -5.02 -18.75
N ILE A 147 -14.96 -6.24 -18.21
CA ILE A 147 -14.19 -6.58 -17.00
C ILE A 147 -12.70 -6.49 -17.36
N VAL A 148 -11.98 -5.61 -16.69
CA VAL A 148 -10.53 -5.44 -16.87
C VAL A 148 -9.82 -6.14 -15.71
N ILE A 149 -8.95 -7.09 -16.03
CA ILE A 149 -8.12 -7.81 -15.04
C ILE A 149 -6.67 -7.40 -15.27
N ASP A 150 -6.02 -6.93 -14.22
CA ASP A 150 -4.62 -6.51 -14.28
C ASP A 150 -3.71 -7.71 -14.59
N ASP A 151 -2.75 -7.51 -15.49
CA ASP A 151 -1.78 -8.56 -15.83
C ASP A 151 -0.70 -8.73 -14.78
N THR A 152 -0.45 -7.71 -14.00
CA THR A 152 0.54 -7.72 -12.92
C THR A 152 -0.11 -7.92 -11.57
N PRO A 153 0.45 -8.79 -10.70
CA PRO A 153 -0.08 -8.96 -9.35
C PRO A 153 0.06 -7.68 -8.53
N ILE A 154 -1.00 -7.35 -7.78
CA ILE A 154 -1.05 -6.16 -6.92
C ILE A 154 -0.13 -6.25 -5.70
N ASN A 155 0.23 -7.47 -5.28
CA ASN A 155 1.08 -7.74 -4.13
C ASN A 155 2.55 -8.01 -4.52
N LYS A 156 2.96 -7.63 -5.73
CA LYS A 156 4.36 -7.79 -6.18
C LYS A 156 5.29 -6.98 -5.28
N PRO A 157 6.24 -7.62 -4.57
CA PRO A 157 7.16 -6.90 -3.69
C PRO A 157 8.04 -5.95 -4.49
N LYS A 158 8.20 -4.74 -3.99
CA LYS A 158 9.11 -3.73 -4.55
C LYS A 158 10.56 -4.09 -4.19
N LYS A 159 11.09 -5.14 -4.81
CA LYS A 159 12.39 -5.76 -4.49
C LYS A 159 13.53 -4.74 -4.43
N LEU A 160 13.63 -3.87 -5.43
CA LEU A 160 14.65 -2.83 -5.48
C LEU A 160 14.54 -1.86 -4.28
N LEU A 161 13.33 -1.43 -3.96
CA LEU A 161 13.11 -0.52 -2.83
C LEU A 161 13.55 -1.12 -1.49
N ILE A 162 13.26 -2.40 -1.26
CA ILE A 162 13.68 -3.11 -0.05
C ILE A 162 15.20 -3.11 0.06
N VAL A 163 15.91 -3.44 -1.02
CA VAL A 163 17.37 -3.49 -1.02
C VAL A 163 17.99 -2.10 -0.79
N VAL A 164 17.48 -1.07 -1.48
CA VAL A 164 17.97 0.31 -1.32
C VAL A 164 17.75 0.83 0.10
N VAL A 165 16.55 0.63 0.65
CA VAL A 165 16.25 1.05 2.03
C VAL A 165 17.14 0.30 3.03
N SER A 166 17.36 -1.01 2.84
CA SER A 166 18.24 -1.80 3.71
C SER A 166 19.69 -1.34 3.63
N PHE A 167 20.19 -0.98 2.45
CA PHE A 167 21.53 -0.42 2.27
C PHE A 167 21.70 0.90 3.03
N VAL A 168 20.78 1.85 2.82
CA VAL A 168 20.83 3.16 3.49
C VAL A 168 20.72 3.02 5.02
N SER A 169 19.78 2.20 5.48
CA SER A 169 19.59 1.93 6.92
C SER A 169 20.82 1.24 7.53
N GLY A 170 21.38 0.25 6.83
CA GLY A 170 22.60 -0.43 7.24
C GLY A 170 23.81 0.51 7.32
N PHE A 171 23.93 1.43 6.36
CA PHE A 171 24.98 2.45 6.37
C PHE A 171 24.85 3.40 7.55
N ILE A 172 23.66 3.97 7.79
CA ILE A 172 23.41 4.86 8.94
C ILE A 172 23.66 4.12 10.26
N LEU A 173 23.16 2.90 10.39
CA LEU A 173 23.37 2.09 11.59
C LEU A 173 24.85 1.75 11.83
N SER A 174 25.61 1.49 10.77
CA SER A 174 27.04 1.22 10.89
C SER A 174 27.83 2.41 11.44
N ILE A 175 27.50 3.63 10.99
CA ILE A 175 28.09 4.87 11.50
C ILE A 175 27.75 5.05 12.98
N PHE A 176 26.48 4.86 13.34
CA PHE A 176 26.06 4.93 14.74
C PHE A 176 26.83 3.95 15.62
N LEU A 177 26.99 2.71 15.17
CA LEU A 177 27.74 1.68 15.91
C LEU A 177 29.22 2.02 16.06
N VAL A 178 29.84 2.66 15.08
CA VAL A 178 31.22 3.13 15.16
C VAL A 178 31.38 4.14 16.30
N PHE A 179 30.51 5.14 16.38
CA PHE A 179 30.54 6.13 17.46
C PHE A 179 30.18 5.52 18.81
N PHE A 180 29.22 4.62 18.85
CA PHE A 180 28.85 3.90 20.06
C PHE A 180 30.06 3.09 20.63
N MET A 181 30.76 2.35 19.76
CA MET A 181 31.96 1.62 20.16
C MET A 181 33.06 2.55 20.64
N GLN A 182 33.26 3.72 20.03
CA GLN A 182 34.22 4.71 20.47
C GLN A 182 33.86 5.24 21.85
N PHE A 183 32.59 5.56 22.09
CA PHE A 183 32.09 6.03 23.38
C PHE A 183 32.33 4.99 24.49
N VAL A 184 31.96 3.73 24.24
CA VAL A 184 32.18 2.64 25.22
C VAL A 184 33.68 2.45 25.53
N ASN A 185 34.54 2.53 24.50
CA ASN A 185 35.99 2.42 24.69
C ASN A 185 36.59 3.60 25.46
N SER A 186 36.00 4.79 25.34
CA SER A 186 36.42 5.98 26.13
C SER A 186 36.13 5.77 27.63
N ILE A 187 34.92 5.38 27.97
CA ILE A 187 34.52 5.11 29.37
C ILE A 187 35.44 4.04 30.00
N ARG A 188 35.67 2.94 29.24
CA ARG A 188 36.49 1.83 29.75
C ARG A 188 37.94 2.19 30.01
N LYS A 189 38.49 3.19 29.31
CA LYS A 189 39.84 3.70 29.53
C LYS A 189 39.93 4.60 30.76
N GLU A 190 38.86 5.28 31.13
CA GLU A 190 38.78 6.11 32.32
C GLU A 190 38.70 5.26 33.60
N GLU A 191 38.03 4.13 33.59
CA GLU A 191 37.92 3.21 34.73
C GLU A 191 39.19 2.42 35.01
N THR A 192 40.15 2.39 34.09
CA THR A 192 41.40 1.62 34.21
C THR A 192 42.60 2.51 34.61
N LYS A 193 42.39 3.80 34.88
CA LYS A 193 43.38 4.73 35.42
C LYS A 193 43.11 5.03 36.88
#